data_12c78d7b518aba5bb4926bd2729e9d9c
#
_entry.id   12c78d7b518aba5bb4926bd2729e9d9c
#
_cell.length_a   1.000
_cell.length_b   1.000
_cell.length_c   1.000
_cell.angle_alpha   90.00
_cell.angle_beta   90.00
_cell.angle_gamma   90.00
#
_symmetry.space_group_name_H-M   'P 1'
#
loop_
_entity.id
_entity.type
_entity.pdbx_description
1 polymer ?
#
loop_
_entity_poly.entity_id
_entity_poly.type
_entity_poly.pdbx_seq_one_letter_code
_entity_poly.pdbx_strand_id
1 'polypeptide(L)'
;MTTPSTEMPPPSLTIIVAATSSHLGIGLKGTLPWRLKPEIAYFKRATTYHPENRTNVVIMGRKCWESIPPKFRPLPTRHNIVLSRKGKVEGISEESAGVEVASSLRDALTRLKGSEFGRIFIIGGGEVYQEAMQMASCDRILFTEVKADMETDVDYPIDFRRDQEWARMSHEELEAFVGGEVHKGDIIEDDLSYEFQMWERKP
;
A
#
# COMPACT_ATOMS: atom_id res chain seq x y z
N MET A 1 -30.60 29.32 -9.94
CA MET A 1 -30.43 28.41 -8.79
C MET A 1 -29.49 27.29 -9.24
N THR A 2 -28.20 27.42 -8.93
CA THR A 2 -27.18 26.41 -9.22
C THR A 2 -27.31 25.33 -8.15
N THR A 3 -27.73 24.14 -8.55
CA THR A 3 -27.67 22.94 -7.72
C THR A 3 -26.21 22.71 -7.34
N PRO A 4 -25.87 22.53 -6.05
CA PRO A 4 -24.53 22.14 -5.67
C PRO A 4 -24.26 20.75 -6.28
N SER A 5 -23.22 20.66 -7.10
CA SER A 5 -22.70 19.37 -7.54
C SER A 5 -22.24 18.62 -6.29
N THR A 6 -22.95 17.55 -5.96
CA THR A 6 -22.55 16.62 -4.90
C THR A 6 -21.36 15.84 -5.44
N GLU A 7 -20.17 16.46 -5.46
CA GLU A 7 -18.95 15.70 -5.70
C GLU A 7 -18.80 14.69 -4.58
N MET A 8 -18.82 13.42 -4.95
CA MET A 8 -18.51 12.35 -3.99
C MET A 8 -17.11 12.60 -3.42
N PRO A 9 -16.91 12.43 -2.12
CA PRO A 9 -15.60 12.58 -1.52
C PRO A 9 -14.59 11.65 -2.24
N PRO A 10 -13.33 12.06 -2.32
CA PRO A 10 -12.29 11.19 -2.88
C PRO A 10 -12.24 9.87 -2.10
N PRO A 11 -11.96 8.75 -2.79
CA PRO A 11 -11.88 7.46 -2.13
C PRO A 11 -10.74 7.46 -1.10
N SER A 12 -11.00 6.84 0.07
CA SER A 12 -9.99 6.62 1.11
C SER A 12 -8.83 5.77 0.58
N LEU A 13 -7.59 6.17 0.91
CA LEU A 13 -6.37 5.49 0.51
C LEU A 13 -5.71 4.88 1.75
N THR A 14 -5.34 3.62 1.64
CA THR A 14 -4.55 2.92 2.64
C THR A 14 -3.14 2.66 2.08
N ILE A 15 -2.12 3.15 2.75
CA ILE A 15 -0.74 2.74 2.47
C ILE A 15 -0.48 1.40 3.16
N ILE A 16 0.20 0.48 2.48
CA ILE A 16 0.76 -0.72 3.10
C ILE A 16 2.25 -0.77 2.80
N VAL A 17 3.06 -0.84 3.85
CA VAL A 17 4.52 -0.74 3.75
C VAL A 17 5.20 -1.49 4.88
N ALA A 18 6.30 -2.18 4.55
CA ALA A 18 7.26 -2.66 5.52
C ALA A 18 8.52 -1.79 5.45
N ALA A 19 9.03 -1.33 6.58
CA ALA A 19 10.22 -0.50 6.64
C ALA A 19 11.04 -0.74 7.91
N THR A 20 12.34 -0.44 7.85
CA THR A 20 13.23 -0.53 9.02
C THR A 20 12.81 0.48 10.11
N SER A 21 12.94 0.09 11.37
CA SER A 21 12.59 0.96 12.50
C SER A 21 13.51 2.17 12.63
N SER A 22 14.79 2.05 12.22
CA SER A 22 15.81 3.07 12.41
C SER A 22 15.63 4.29 11.52
N HIS A 23 15.52 4.09 10.21
CA HIS A 23 15.49 5.18 9.21
C HIS A 23 14.37 5.01 8.15
N LEU A 24 13.43 4.06 8.38
CA LEU A 24 12.33 3.77 7.47
C LEU A 24 12.79 3.30 6.08
N GLY A 25 13.88 2.58 5.98
CA GLY A 25 14.35 1.98 4.74
C GLY A 25 13.37 0.93 4.21
N ILE A 26 13.03 1.01 2.92
CA ILE A 26 12.00 0.19 2.26
C ILE A 26 12.53 -0.64 1.09
N GLY A 27 13.79 -0.47 0.72
CA GLY A 27 14.34 -1.18 -0.44
C GLY A 27 15.85 -1.10 -0.55
N LEU A 28 16.41 -2.09 -1.23
CA LEU A 28 17.84 -2.15 -1.59
C LEU A 28 17.96 -2.76 -2.99
N LYS A 29 18.59 -2.03 -3.92
CA LYS A 29 18.87 -2.48 -5.31
C LYS A 29 17.63 -3.03 -6.03
N GLY A 30 16.48 -2.36 -5.81
CA GLY A 30 15.21 -2.71 -6.44
C GLY A 30 14.47 -3.91 -5.83
N THR A 31 14.89 -4.40 -4.67
CA THR A 31 14.23 -5.49 -3.93
C THR A 31 14.05 -5.12 -2.46
N LEU A 32 13.28 -5.94 -1.72
CA LEU A 32 13.26 -5.83 -0.26
C LEU A 32 14.57 -6.42 0.31
N PRO A 33 15.21 -5.78 1.31
CA PRO A 33 16.43 -6.30 1.93
C PRO A 33 16.17 -7.50 2.86
N TRP A 34 14.92 -7.91 3.03
CA TRP A 34 14.46 -9.06 3.82
C TRP A 34 13.51 -9.95 3.03
N ARG A 35 13.29 -11.15 3.57
CA ARG A 35 12.30 -12.09 3.07
C ARG A 35 11.56 -12.70 4.26
N LEU A 36 10.44 -12.13 4.64
CA LEU A 36 9.62 -12.52 5.78
C LEU A 36 8.35 -13.22 5.28
N LYS A 37 8.22 -14.54 5.51
CA LYS A 37 7.09 -15.32 5.00
C LYS A 37 5.74 -14.91 5.60
N PRO A 38 5.62 -14.71 6.93
CA PRO A 38 4.39 -14.23 7.55
C PRO A 38 4.00 -12.83 7.06
N GLU A 39 4.97 -11.95 6.80
CA GLU A 39 4.73 -10.61 6.27
C GLU A 39 4.12 -10.66 4.85
N ILE A 40 4.66 -11.51 3.98
CA ILE A 40 4.11 -11.73 2.63
C ILE A 40 2.66 -12.26 2.71
N ALA A 41 2.38 -13.18 3.63
CA ALA A 41 1.04 -13.71 3.86
C ALA A 41 0.08 -12.63 4.40
N TYR A 42 0.56 -11.81 5.35
CA TYR A 42 -0.17 -10.65 5.88
C TYR A 42 -0.48 -9.64 4.78
N PHE A 43 0.51 -9.23 3.99
CA PHE A 43 0.34 -8.34 2.85
C PHE A 43 -0.74 -8.85 1.88
N LYS A 44 -0.67 -10.14 1.51
CA LYS A 44 -1.68 -10.76 0.65
C LYS A 44 -3.06 -10.65 1.28
N ARG A 45 -3.24 -11.07 2.53
CA ARG A 45 -4.53 -11.03 3.23
C ARG A 45 -5.06 -9.61 3.33
N ALA A 46 -4.28 -8.67 3.85
CA ALA A 46 -4.68 -7.28 4.03
C ALA A 46 -5.16 -6.64 2.73
N THR A 47 -4.46 -6.89 1.63
CA THR A 47 -4.80 -6.30 0.32
C THR A 47 -5.90 -7.04 -0.43
N THR A 48 -6.27 -8.25 -0.03
CA THR A 48 -7.37 -9.01 -0.66
C THR A 48 -8.67 -8.99 0.12
N TYR A 49 -8.60 -8.84 1.44
CA TYR A 49 -9.80 -8.86 2.28
C TYR A 49 -10.65 -7.60 2.09
N HIS A 50 -11.94 -7.80 1.87
CA HIS A 50 -12.96 -6.78 1.95
C HIS A 50 -14.22 -7.36 2.60
N PRO A 51 -14.86 -6.66 3.59
CA PRO A 51 -16.01 -7.20 4.32
C PRO A 51 -17.22 -7.50 3.44
N GLU A 52 -17.36 -6.80 2.32
CA GLU A 52 -18.45 -6.98 1.34
C GLU A 52 -18.00 -7.82 0.12
N ASN A 53 -16.88 -8.53 0.20
CA ASN A 53 -16.31 -9.33 -0.90
C ASN A 53 -16.06 -8.56 -2.21
N ARG A 54 -15.81 -7.25 -2.12
CA ARG A 54 -15.42 -6.45 -3.29
C ARG A 54 -13.96 -6.69 -3.64
N THR A 55 -13.63 -6.52 -4.91
CA THR A 55 -12.25 -6.56 -5.38
C THR A 55 -11.51 -5.29 -4.95
N ASN A 56 -10.44 -5.43 -4.19
CA ASN A 56 -9.59 -4.31 -3.82
C ASN A 56 -8.67 -3.90 -4.97
N VAL A 57 -8.23 -2.65 -4.92
CA VAL A 57 -7.27 -2.07 -5.87
C VAL A 57 -5.90 -1.96 -5.21
N VAL A 58 -4.84 -2.29 -5.95
CA VAL A 58 -3.45 -2.02 -5.55
C VAL A 58 -2.83 -1.08 -6.58
N ILE A 59 -2.27 0.03 -6.10
CA ILE A 59 -1.61 1.04 -6.94
C ILE A 59 -0.13 1.04 -6.62
N MET A 60 0.71 0.97 -7.64
CA MET A 60 2.15 0.92 -7.51
C MET A 60 2.86 1.67 -8.63
N GLY A 61 4.07 2.15 -8.36
CA GLY A 61 4.94 2.69 -9.38
C GLY A 61 5.54 1.59 -10.27
N ARG A 62 5.99 1.97 -11.48
CA ARG A 62 6.60 1.05 -12.44
C ARG A 62 7.76 0.24 -11.85
N LYS A 63 8.67 0.85 -11.11
CA LYS A 63 9.81 0.12 -10.49
C LYS A 63 9.35 -0.93 -9.47
N CYS A 64 8.29 -0.63 -8.70
CA CYS A 64 7.70 -1.59 -7.78
C CYS A 64 7.09 -2.77 -8.55
N TRP A 65 6.36 -2.51 -9.64
CA TRP A 65 5.86 -3.56 -10.53
C TRP A 65 6.97 -4.44 -11.08
N GLU A 66 8.06 -3.85 -11.57
CA GLU A 66 9.21 -4.55 -12.12
C GLU A 66 9.94 -5.42 -11.08
N SER A 67 9.91 -5.02 -9.80
CA SER A 67 10.50 -5.79 -8.69
C SER A 67 9.71 -7.05 -8.34
N ILE A 68 8.42 -7.11 -8.67
CA ILE A 68 7.60 -8.31 -8.46
C ILE A 68 7.98 -9.36 -9.50
N PRO A 69 8.37 -10.58 -9.10
CA PRO A 69 8.69 -11.63 -10.07
C PRO A 69 7.56 -11.86 -11.07
N PRO A 70 7.85 -12.05 -12.39
CA PRO A 70 6.83 -12.17 -13.44
C PRO A 70 5.71 -13.18 -13.15
N LYS A 71 6.03 -14.29 -12.50
CA LYS A 71 5.07 -15.33 -12.12
C LYS A 71 4.04 -14.91 -11.08
N PHE A 72 4.25 -13.77 -10.40
CA PHE A 72 3.36 -13.25 -9.36
C PHE A 72 2.63 -11.96 -9.77
N ARG A 73 2.83 -11.48 -11.00
CA ARG A 73 2.13 -10.29 -11.51
C ARG A 73 1.27 -10.62 -12.73
N PRO A 74 0.08 -10.00 -12.81
CA PRO A 74 -0.48 -9.09 -11.82
C PRO A 74 -0.75 -9.80 -10.48
N LEU A 75 -0.79 -9.03 -9.38
CA LEU A 75 -1.15 -9.58 -8.06
C LEU A 75 -2.58 -10.14 -8.11
N PRO A 76 -2.79 -11.44 -7.90
CA PRO A 76 -4.08 -12.08 -8.14
C PRO A 76 -5.16 -11.60 -7.18
N THR A 77 -6.44 -11.67 -7.59
CA THR A 77 -7.63 -11.29 -6.81
C THR A 77 -7.70 -9.80 -6.41
N ARG A 78 -6.91 -8.97 -7.05
CA ARG A 78 -6.86 -7.52 -6.88
C ARG A 78 -6.80 -6.85 -8.25
N HIS A 79 -7.40 -5.68 -8.37
CA HIS A 79 -7.20 -4.84 -9.54
C HIS A 79 -5.86 -4.09 -9.39
N ASN A 80 -4.96 -4.26 -10.35
CA ASN A 80 -3.62 -3.68 -10.29
C ASN A 80 -3.56 -2.42 -11.15
N ILE A 81 -3.05 -1.31 -10.59
CA ILE A 81 -2.78 -0.10 -11.36
C ILE A 81 -1.30 0.23 -11.25
N VAL A 82 -0.63 0.30 -12.38
CA VAL A 82 0.79 0.64 -12.45
C VAL A 82 0.96 2.07 -12.94
N LEU A 83 1.58 2.90 -12.12
CA LEU A 83 1.82 4.30 -12.46
C LEU A 83 3.05 4.44 -13.36
N SER A 84 2.85 5.05 -14.53
CA SER A 84 3.91 5.33 -15.49
C SER A 84 3.67 6.64 -16.22
N ARG A 85 4.53 7.64 -16.02
CA ARG A 85 4.47 8.92 -16.74
C ARG A 85 4.53 8.79 -18.26
N LYS A 86 5.05 7.66 -18.75
CA LYS A 86 5.06 7.34 -20.19
C LYS A 86 3.74 6.76 -20.70
N GLY A 87 2.75 6.52 -19.83
CA GLY A 87 1.47 5.90 -20.17
C GLY A 87 1.56 4.45 -20.61
N LYS A 88 2.73 3.81 -20.49
CA LYS A 88 2.96 2.42 -20.85
C LYS A 88 3.97 1.75 -19.94
N VAL A 89 3.82 0.44 -19.78
CA VAL A 89 4.73 -0.44 -19.03
C VAL A 89 4.92 -1.70 -19.85
N GLU A 90 6.15 -2.17 -19.97
CA GLU A 90 6.46 -3.38 -20.73
C GLU A 90 5.69 -4.59 -20.15
N GLY A 91 5.08 -5.36 -21.04
CA GLY A 91 4.29 -6.54 -20.68
C GLY A 91 2.87 -6.23 -20.18
N ILE A 92 2.42 -4.96 -20.22
CA ILE A 92 1.03 -4.58 -19.97
C ILE A 92 0.45 -3.96 -21.24
N SER A 93 -0.70 -4.49 -21.67
CA SER A 93 -1.51 -3.98 -22.79
C SER A 93 -2.94 -3.71 -22.32
N GLU A 94 -3.76 -3.09 -23.14
CA GLU A 94 -5.19 -2.87 -22.86
C GLU A 94 -5.97 -4.19 -22.69
N GLU A 95 -5.45 -5.29 -23.24
CA GLU A 95 -6.04 -6.63 -23.11
C GLU A 95 -5.59 -7.39 -21.87
N SER A 96 -4.65 -6.82 -21.07
CA SER A 96 -4.10 -7.48 -19.89
C SER A 96 -5.15 -7.53 -18.78
N ALA A 97 -5.65 -8.73 -18.46
CA ALA A 97 -6.65 -8.90 -17.42
C ALA A 97 -6.11 -8.54 -16.02
N GLY A 98 -6.88 -7.75 -15.25
CA GLY A 98 -6.59 -7.44 -13.86
C GLY A 98 -5.44 -6.46 -13.63
N VAL A 99 -4.94 -5.81 -14.68
CA VAL A 99 -3.93 -4.76 -14.60
C VAL A 99 -4.14 -3.68 -15.65
N GLU A 100 -3.93 -2.42 -15.26
CA GLU A 100 -3.93 -1.27 -16.17
C GLU A 100 -2.79 -0.30 -15.85
N VAL A 101 -2.50 0.60 -16.78
CA VAL A 101 -1.50 1.66 -16.60
C VAL A 101 -2.20 3.00 -16.47
N ALA A 102 -1.85 3.77 -15.43
CA ALA A 102 -2.27 5.15 -15.26
C ALA A 102 -1.05 6.10 -15.31
N SER A 103 -1.27 7.32 -15.78
CA SER A 103 -0.20 8.30 -15.95
C SER A 103 0.27 8.92 -14.63
N SER A 104 -0.59 8.93 -13.61
CA SER A 104 -0.34 9.48 -12.27
C SER A 104 -1.31 8.87 -11.25
N LEU A 105 -1.03 9.07 -9.96
CA LEU A 105 -1.95 8.67 -8.88
C LEU A 105 -3.30 9.38 -9.03
N ARG A 106 -3.32 10.66 -9.37
CA ARG A 106 -4.56 11.41 -9.63
C ARG A 106 -5.37 10.83 -10.80
N ASP A 107 -4.71 10.43 -11.88
CA ASP A 107 -5.36 9.77 -13.02
C ASP A 107 -6.00 8.45 -12.58
N ALA A 108 -5.25 7.60 -11.87
CA ALA A 108 -5.75 6.35 -11.31
C ALA A 108 -7.00 6.56 -10.43
N LEU A 109 -6.94 7.50 -9.50
CA LEU A 109 -8.05 7.79 -8.59
C LEU A 109 -9.27 8.37 -9.34
N THR A 110 -9.05 9.13 -10.40
CA THR A 110 -10.15 9.65 -11.23
C THR A 110 -10.91 8.54 -11.92
N ARG A 111 -10.20 7.53 -12.44
CA ARG A 111 -10.82 6.35 -13.08
C ARG A 111 -11.57 5.47 -12.09
N LEU A 112 -11.15 5.45 -10.82
CA LEU A 112 -11.80 4.68 -9.77
C LEU A 112 -13.03 5.36 -9.17
N LYS A 113 -13.30 6.63 -9.47
CA LYS A 113 -14.49 7.32 -8.97
C LYS A 113 -15.76 6.62 -9.43
N GLY A 114 -16.65 6.29 -8.48
CA GLY A 114 -17.92 5.63 -8.78
C GLY A 114 -17.81 4.16 -9.20
N SER A 115 -16.61 3.57 -9.12
CA SER A 115 -16.42 2.14 -9.36
C SER A 115 -16.95 1.31 -8.20
N GLU A 116 -17.26 0.02 -8.48
CA GLU A 116 -17.67 -0.95 -7.46
C GLU A 116 -16.48 -1.62 -6.74
N PHE A 117 -15.26 -1.12 -6.96
CA PHE A 117 -14.09 -1.62 -6.26
C PHE A 117 -14.19 -1.41 -4.75
N GLY A 118 -13.45 -2.22 -4.03
CA GLY A 118 -13.31 -2.14 -2.59
C GLY A 118 -12.31 -1.07 -2.15
N ARG A 119 -11.41 -1.46 -1.26
CA ARG A 119 -10.36 -0.57 -0.72
C ARG A 119 -9.26 -0.32 -1.75
N ILE A 120 -8.63 0.84 -1.65
CA ILE A 120 -7.50 1.23 -2.49
C ILE A 120 -6.23 1.21 -1.64
N PHE A 121 -5.27 0.38 -2.03
CA PHE A 121 -3.98 0.23 -1.36
C PHE A 121 -2.86 0.83 -2.21
N ILE A 122 -2.05 1.67 -1.60
CA ILE A 122 -0.80 2.17 -2.18
C ILE A 122 0.32 1.25 -1.69
N ILE A 123 0.99 0.55 -2.61
CA ILE A 123 1.96 -0.49 -2.27
C ILE A 123 3.41 -0.14 -2.66
N GLY A 124 3.64 1.11 -3.08
CA GLY A 124 4.99 1.63 -3.31
C GLY A 124 5.26 2.08 -4.74
N GLY A 125 6.46 2.54 -5.05
CA GLY A 125 7.59 2.79 -4.12
C GLY A 125 7.59 4.19 -3.53
N GLY A 126 8.74 4.63 -3.06
CA GLY A 126 8.89 5.86 -2.29
C GLY A 126 8.21 7.10 -2.86
N GLU A 127 8.36 7.38 -4.18
CA GLU A 127 7.70 8.51 -4.84
C GLU A 127 6.16 8.42 -4.76
N VAL A 128 5.58 7.22 -4.88
CA VAL A 128 4.13 7.00 -4.82
C VAL A 128 3.62 7.13 -3.39
N TYR A 129 4.38 6.64 -2.41
CA TYR A 129 4.09 6.87 -1.00
C TYR A 129 4.10 8.36 -0.66
N GLN A 130 5.10 9.11 -1.14
CA GLN A 130 5.20 10.54 -0.92
C GLN A 130 4.00 11.29 -1.49
N GLU A 131 3.59 10.97 -2.72
CA GLU A 131 2.43 11.59 -3.36
C GLU A 131 1.14 11.25 -2.59
N ALA A 132 0.95 9.99 -2.18
CA ALA A 132 -0.22 9.56 -1.42
C ALA A 132 -0.31 10.25 -0.05
N MET A 133 0.80 10.37 0.69
CA MET A 133 0.84 11.00 2.01
C MET A 133 0.41 12.48 1.98
N GLN A 134 0.59 13.17 0.85
CA GLN A 134 0.17 14.57 0.67
C GLN A 134 -1.35 14.70 0.41
N MET A 135 -2.05 13.61 0.14
CA MET A 135 -3.49 13.62 -0.10
C MET A 135 -4.27 13.51 1.22
N ALA A 136 -5.26 14.37 1.42
CA ALA A 136 -6.15 14.28 2.57
C ALA A 136 -6.94 12.96 2.62
N SER A 137 -7.15 12.32 1.47
CA SER A 137 -7.80 11.01 1.37
C SER A 137 -6.91 9.84 1.79
N CYS A 138 -5.61 10.05 2.01
CA CYS A 138 -4.72 9.05 2.59
C CYS A 138 -4.85 9.10 4.11
N ASP A 139 -5.70 8.25 4.63
CA ASP A 139 -6.12 8.26 6.04
C ASP A 139 -5.63 7.06 6.85
N ARG A 140 -4.99 6.06 6.21
CA ARG A 140 -4.54 4.84 6.89
C ARG A 140 -3.19 4.35 6.38
N ILE A 141 -2.38 3.83 7.32
CA ILE A 141 -1.12 3.17 7.03
C ILE A 141 -1.11 1.81 7.75
N LEU A 142 -0.99 0.73 6.99
CA LEU A 142 -0.60 -0.59 7.51
C LEU A 142 0.92 -0.67 7.46
N PHE A 143 1.54 -0.70 8.61
CA PHE A 143 2.97 -0.62 8.77
C PHE A 143 3.54 -1.90 9.36
N THR A 144 4.46 -2.53 8.66
CA THR A 144 5.30 -3.58 9.23
C THR A 144 6.62 -2.95 9.66
N GLU A 145 6.81 -2.79 10.96
CA GLU A 145 8.04 -2.25 11.53
C GLU A 145 9.09 -3.35 11.65
N VAL A 146 10.11 -3.33 10.79
CA VAL A 146 11.22 -4.27 10.83
C VAL A 146 12.31 -3.72 11.76
N LYS A 147 12.50 -4.37 12.92
CA LYS A 147 13.43 -3.95 13.97
C LYS A 147 14.85 -4.42 13.67
N ALA A 148 15.40 -3.91 12.59
CA ALA A 148 16.77 -4.18 12.16
C ALA A 148 17.40 -2.91 11.61
N ASP A 149 18.72 -2.80 11.79
CA ASP A 149 19.54 -1.81 11.13
C ASP A 149 20.13 -2.46 9.86
N MET A 150 19.57 -2.12 8.71
CA MET A 150 19.91 -2.71 7.44
C MET A 150 20.24 -1.61 6.42
N GLU A 151 21.20 -1.90 5.54
CA GLU A 151 21.48 -1.03 4.40
C GLU A 151 20.28 -0.96 3.47
N THR A 152 19.86 0.26 3.12
CA THR A 152 18.81 0.54 2.13
C THR A 152 19.25 1.67 1.21
N ASP A 153 18.72 1.71 0.01
CA ASP A 153 18.93 2.79 -0.97
C ASP A 153 17.64 3.55 -1.29
N VAL A 154 16.52 3.13 -0.68
CA VAL A 154 15.24 3.80 -0.75
C VAL A 154 14.60 3.81 0.63
N ASP A 155 14.19 5.00 1.09
CA ASP A 155 13.51 5.19 2.36
C ASP A 155 12.05 5.62 2.16
N TYR A 156 11.23 5.34 3.16
CA TYR A 156 9.87 5.88 3.23
C TYR A 156 9.95 7.40 3.52
N PRO A 157 9.22 8.23 2.80
CA PRO A 157 9.53 9.66 2.70
C PRO A 157 9.24 10.50 3.95
N ILE A 158 8.37 10.03 4.85
CA ILE A 158 7.88 10.82 5.98
C ILE A 158 7.78 9.93 7.23
N ASP A 159 8.41 10.31 8.33
CA ASP A 159 8.24 9.58 9.59
C ASP A 159 6.92 9.97 10.26
N PHE A 160 5.84 9.36 9.82
CA PHE A 160 4.49 9.54 10.36
C PHE A 160 4.36 9.15 11.83
N ARG A 161 5.26 8.32 12.37
CA ARG A 161 5.26 7.89 13.78
C ARG A 161 5.50 9.05 14.74
N ARG A 162 6.16 10.11 14.26
CA ARG A 162 6.47 11.35 15.00
C ARG A 162 5.54 12.51 14.67
N ASP A 163 4.65 12.30 13.70
CA ASP A 163 3.71 13.31 13.26
C ASP A 163 2.45 13.25 14.14
N GLN A 164 2.05 14.40 14.67
CA GLN A 164 0.87 14.50 15.53
C GLN A 164 -0.45 14.27 14.80
N GLU A 165 -0.45 14.33 13.47
CA GLU A 165 -1.63 14.01 12.64
C GLU A 165 -1.96 12.51 12.62
N TRP A 166 -1.02 11.65 12.98
CA TRP A 166 -1.21 10.19 12.95
C TRP A 166 -1.34 9.61 14.35
N ALA A 167 -2.19 8.61 14.49
CA ALA A 167 -2.36 7.85 15.72
C ALA A 167 -2.22 6.36 15.45
N ARG A 168 -1.47 5.67 16.30
CA ARG A 168 -1.41 4.22 16.28
C ARG A 168 -2.73 3.66 16.81
N MET A 169 -3.33 2.76 16.04
CA MET A 169 -4.58 2.10 16.37
C MET A 169 -4.36 0.87 17.25
N SER A 170 -5.40 0.40 17.89
CA SER A 170 -5.38 -0.82 18.68
C SER A 170 -5.14 -2.06 17.80
N HIS A 171 -4.72 -3.13 18.43
CA HIS A 171 -4.53 -4.41 17.74
C HIS A 171 -5.85 -4.98 17.22
N GLU A 172 -6.91 -4.83 17.98
CA GLU A 172 -8.27 -5.27 17.63
C GLU A 172 -8.80 -4.54 16.38
N GLU A 173 -8.51 -3.24 16.25
CA GLU A 173 -8.86 -2.45 15.06
C GLU A 173 -8.06 -2.91 13.83
N LEU A 174 -6.77 -3.24 14.00
CA LEU A 174 -5.95 -3.82 12.95
C LEU A 174 -6.54 -5.15 12.46
N GLU A 175 -6.87 -6.08 13.36
CA GLU A 175 -7.46 -7.37 13.02
C GLU A 175 -8.80 -7.22 12.29
N ALA A 176 -9.66 -6.33 12.79
CA ALA A 176 -10.94 -6.03 12.15
C ALA A 176 -10.75 -5.48 10.73
N PHE A 177 -9.75 -4.62 10.54
CA PHE A 177 -9.45 -4.04 9.23
C PHE A 177 -8.92 -5.08 8.23
N VAL A 178 -8.01 -5.97 8.63
CA VAL A 178 -7.41 -6.96 7.73
C VAL A 178 -8.18 -8.29 7.65
N GLY A 179 -9.27 -8.41 8.42
CA GLY A 179 -10.20 -9.52 8.33
C GLY A 179 -9.68 -10.84 8.89
N GLY A 180 -9.04 -10.80 10.04
CA GLY A 180 -8.58 -12.01 10.73
C GLY A 180 -7.45 -11.76 11.72
N GLU A 181 -7.11 -12.78 12.47
CA GLU A 181 -6.09 -12.73 13.50
C GLU A 181 -4.73 -12.25 12.95
N VAL A 182 -4.11 -11.33 13.67
CA VAL A 182 -2.76 -10.84 13.44
C VAL A 182 -1.93 -11.14 14.68
N HIS A 183 -0.70 -11.60 14.50
CA HIS A 183 0.19 -11.79 15.65
C HIS A 183 0.37 -10.47 16.41
N LYS A 184 0.15 -10.48 17.72
CA LYS A 184 0.30 -9.31 18.59
C LYS A 184 1.74 -9.19 19.09
N GLY A 185 2.34 -8.02 18.87
CA GLY A 185 3.72 -7.76 19.26
C GLY A 185 4.73 -8.31 18.24
N ASP A 186 5.93 -8.58 18.71
CA ASP A 186 7.05 -8.95 17.87
C ASP A 186 6.97 -10.38 17.34
N ILE A 187 7.20 -10.52 16.05
CA ILE A 187 7.45 -11.80 15.40
C ILE A 187 8.95 -11.91 15.18
N ILE A 188 9.52 -13.05 15.51
CA ILE A 188 10.92 -13.35 15.23
C ILE A 188 10.98 -14.39 14.11
N GLU A 189 11.62 -14.03 13.02
CA GLU A 189 11.89 -14.92 11.87
C GLU A 189 13.35 -14.78 11.49
N ASP A 190 14.10 -15.89 11.58
CA ASP A 190 15.56 -15.90 11.47
C ASP A 190 16.18 -14.92 12.51
N ASP A 191 17.00 -13.98 12.08
CA ASP A 191 17.63 -12.96 12.93
C ASP A 191 16.88 -11.63 12.95
N LEU A 192 15.65 -11.59 12.41
CA LEU A 192 14.85 -10.38 12.29
C LEU A 192 13.66 -10.41 13.24
N SER A 193 13.40 -9.27 13.87
CA SER A 193 12.18 -9.01 14.65
C SER A 193 11.35 -7.96 13.95
N TYR A 194 10.04 -8.16 13.87
CA TYR A 194 9.14 -7.20 13.25
C TYR A 194 7.76 -7.24 13.90
N GLU A 195 7.00 -6.14 13.75
CA GLU A 195 5.66 -5.98 14.31
C GLU A 195 4.71 -5.39 13.28
N PHE A 196 3.47 -5.90 13.22
CA PHE A 196 2.40 -5.32 12.41
C PHE A 196 1.68 -4.23 13.18
N GLN A 197 1.51 -3.08 12.55
CA GLN A 197 0.86 -1.90 13.13
C GLN A 197 -0.14 -1.31 12.12
N MET A 198 -1.17 -0.64 12.64
CA MET A 198 -2.05 0.22 11.88
C MET A 198 -2.02 1.62 12.46
N TRP A 199 -1.98 2.60 11.58
CA TRP A 199 -2.01 4.02 11.93
C TRP A 199 -3.13 4.70 11.15
N GLU A 200 -3.83 5.60 11.78
CA GLU A 200 -4.87 6.40 11.15
C GLU A 200 -4.59 7.89 11.29
N ARG A 201 -4.94 8.65 10.26
CA ARG A 201 -4.88 10.10 10.31
C ARG A 201 -6.02 10.60 11.18
N LYS A 202 -5.70 11.47 12.13
CA LYS A 202 -6.72 12.10 12.97
C LYS A 202 -7.62 13.04 12.14
N PRO A 203 -8.91 13.10 12.46
CA PRO A 203 -9.86 13.98 11.79
C PRO A 203 -9.53 15.45 11.92
#